data_26c4e2d350fa7c00c9626c2118f0373a
#
_entry.id   26c4e2d350fa7c00c9626c2118f0373a
#
_cell.length_a   1.000
_cell.length_b   1.000
_cell.length_c   1.000
_cell.angle_alpha   90.00
_cell.angle_beta   90.00
_cell.angle_gamma   90.00
#
_symmetry.space_group_name_H-M   'P 1'
#
loop_
_entity.id
_entity.type
_entity.pdbx_description
1 polymer ?
#
loop_
_entity_poly.entity_id
_entity_poly.type
_entity_poly.pdbx_seq_one_letter_code
_entity_poly.pdbx_strand_id
1 'polypeptide(L)'
;MIERYTLLGMGAIWTDQNRFQKWLDVEIAVCEVHAEMGTIPKEAVEQIRNKASVSVERIQEIERTTRHDVIAFTTALAEKIGPESRFVHYGLTSSDVVDTANALLMREAATLLLEDLARLGEALRRRAFEHKETVMVGRTHGVHAEPTTFGLVLALYYADNERNKERLARARDLVSYGKISGAVGTFAHLDPEVEERVCERLGLAPEPISTQVIQRDRHAEFLSTLAIIAASMEKIALEVRHLQRTEVREAEEPFSAGQKGSSAMPHKRNPVTSEQICGLARVVRANAHAALEDIALWHERDISHSSVERVILPDSCILVDYLVNKADWLVGGLAVYPERMRANLESLGGVTASGQLLLELARKGLTREDAYAIVQPLAMRVWDEGASFRELASSDKLVTSMLSAEELEAIFDVRHQLRNVDKIFERVFGRSEPEAGASI
;
A
#
# COMPACT_ATOMS: atom_id res chain seq x y z
N MET A 1 13.63 -5.68 10.84
CA MET A 1 13.16 -4.27 11.12
C MET A 1 13.31 -3.97 12.61
N ILE A 2 13.37 -2.67 13.01
CA ILE A 2 13.42 -2.27 14.41
C ILE A 2 12.03 -2.37 15.07
N GLU A 3 11.99 -2.65 16.38
CA GLU A 3 10.76 -2.85 17.15
C GLU A 3 9.77 -1.67 17.01
N ARG A 4 10.29 -0.44 16.97
CA ARG A 4 9.50 0.80 16.85
C ARG A 4 8.51 0.81 15.67
N TYR A 5 8.83 0.14 14.57
CA TYR A 5 8.03 0.10 13.34
C TYR A 5 7.45 -1.28 13.05
N THR A 6 7.49 -2.18 14.03
CA THR A 6 7.00 -3.55 13.90
C THR A 6 5.69 -3.70 14.68
N LEU A 7 4.59 -3.94 13.98
CA LEU A 7 3.32 -4.28 14.60
C LEU A 7 3.27 -5.79 14.90
N LEU A 8 2.53 -6.17 15.94
CA LEU A 8 2.57 -7.53 16.49
C LEU A 8 2.22 -8.61 15.45
N GLY A 9 1.17 -8.39 14.63
CA GLY A 9 0.71 -9.37 13.65
C GLY A 9 1.78 -9.68 12.60
N MET A 10 2.26 -8.65 11.92
CA MET A 10 3.30 -8.80 10.87
C MET A 10 4.64 -9.22 11.46
N GLY A 11 4.99 -8.69 12.64
CA GLY A 11 6.21 -9.09 13.35
C GLY A 11 6.23 -10.58 13.67
N ALA A 12 5.10 -11.17 14.06
CA ALA A 12 4.99 -12.60 14.36
C ALA A 12 5.25 -13.49 13.13
N ILE A 13 4.80 -13.07 11.93
CA ILE A 13 5.03 -13.79 10.68
C ILE A 13 6.53 -13.94 10.40
N TRP A 14 7.32 -12.92 10.65
CA TRP A 14 8.74 -12.85 10.29
C TRP A 14 9.70 -13.17 11.45
N THR A 15 9.21 -13.78 12.55
CA THR A 15 10.09 -14.30 13.60
C THR A 15 10.88 -15.52 13.12
N ASP A 16 12.08 -15.75 13.69
CA ASP A 16 12.84 -16.98 13.43
C ASP A 16 12.04 -18.23 13.83
N GLN A 17 11.26 -18.15 14.91
CA GLN A 17 10.41 -19.27 15.35
C GLN A 17 9.39 -19.65 14.26
N ASN A 18 8.68 -18.68 13.68
CA ASN A 18 7.70 -18.95 12.62
C ASN A 18 8.38 -19.38 11.31
N ARG A 19 9.51 -18.77 10.96
CA ARG A 19 10.29 -19.16 9.78
C ARG A 19 10.70 -20.62 9.83
N PHE A 20 11.30 -21.06 10.93
CA PHE A 20 11.69 -22.47 11.09
C PHE A 20 10.47 -23.40 11.26
N GLN A 21 9.35 -22.90 11.78
CA GLN A 21 8.11 -23.66 11.79
C GLN A 21 7.62 -23.91 10.35
N LYS A 22 7.67 -22.91 9.44
CA LYS A 22 7.33 -23.13 8.03
C LYS A 22 8.28 -24.12 7.34
N TRP A 23 9.57 -24.12 7.70
CA TRP A 23 10.48 -25.15 7.22
C TRP A 23 10.06 -26.54 7.70
N LEU A 24 9.68 -26.67 8.96
CA LEU A 24 9.18 -27.93 9.50
C LEU A 24 7.88 -28.36 8.83
N ASP A 25 6.97 -27.43 8.57
CA ASP A 25 5.70 -27.72 7.89
C ASP A 25 5.95 -28.30 6.48
N VAL A 26 6.92 -27.76 5.74
CA VAL A 26 7.35 -28.30 4.42
C VAL A 26 7.94 -29.68 4.56
N GLU A 27 8.89 -29.90 5.49
CA GLU A 27 9.51 -31.21 5.71
C GLU A 27 8.50 -32.28 6.09
N ILE A 28 7.55 -31.96 6.97
CA ILE A 28 6.47 -32.88 7.36
C ILE A 28 5.57 -33.18 6.16
N ALA A 29 5.18 -32.21 5.38
CA ALA A 29 4.35 -32.41 4.20
C ALA A 29 5.02 -33.35 3.18
N VAL A 30 6.34 -33.18 2.97
CA VAL A 30 7.11 -34.11 2.11
C VAL A 30 7.15 -35.51 2.68
N CYS A 31 7.43 -35.69 3.97
CA CYS A 31 7.41 -37.02 4.60
C CYS A 31 6.03 -37.71 4.49
N GLU A 32 4.95 -36.94 4.68
CA GLU A 32 3.58 -37.47 4.59
C GLU A 32 3.25 -37.93 3.16
N VAL A 33 3.61 -37.14 2.15
CA VAL A 33 3.41 -37.50 0.73
C VAL A 33 4.22 -38.75 0.39
N HIS A 34 5.48 -38.85 0.82
CA HIS A 34 6.29 -40.03 0.61
C HIS A 34 5.69 -41.31 1.29
N ALA A 35 5.06 -41.13 2.45
CA ALA A 35 4.37 -42.26 3.11
C ALA A 35 3.10 -42.69 2.37
N GLU A 36 2.35 -41.77 1.81
CA GLU A 36 1.18 -42.06 0.97
C GLU A 36 1.57 -42.78 -0.32
N MET A 37 2.72 -42.43 -0.90
CA MET A 37 3.28 -43.06 -2.09
C MET A 37 4.03 -44.37 -1.76
N GLY A 38 4.15 -44.74 -0.49
CA GLY A 38 4.80 -45.97 -0.06
C GLY A 38 6.33 -45.96 -0.02
N THR A 39 6.95 -44.79 -0.21
CA THR A 39 8.41 -44.63 -0.18
C THR A 39 8.96 -44.60 1.25
N ILE A 40 8.19 -44.07 2.19
CA ILE A 40 8.53 -43.99 3.63
C ILE A 40 7.48 -44.76 4.44
N PRO A 41 7.87 -45.55 5.49
CA PRO A 41 6.92 -46.20 6.38
C PRO A 41 6.00 -45.19 7.09
N LYS A 42 4.70 -45.45 7.14
CA LYS A 42 3.72 -44.59 7.82
C LYS A 42 4.04 -44.36 9.29
N GLU A 43 4.52 -45.43 9.96
CA GLU A 43 4.91 -45.38 11.37
C GLU A 43 6.09 -44.43 11.62
N ALA A 44 6.99 -44.29 10.64
CA ALA A 44 8.11 -43.35 10.72
C ALA A 44 7.60 -41.91 10.66
N VAL A 45 6.63 -41.61 9.78
CA VAL A 45 6.03 -40.28 9.67
C VAL A 45 5.27 -39.90 10.93
N GLU A 46 4.52 -40.84 11.54
CA GLU A 46 3.85 -40.58 12.83
C GLU A 46 4.86 -40.20 13.92
N GLN A 47 6.01 -40.92 13.98
CA GLN A 47 7.07 -40.57 14.93
C GLN A 47 7.69 -39.19 14.65
N ILE A 48 7.94 -38.86 13.38
CA ILE A 48 8.45 -37.55 12.97
C ILE A 48 7.48 -36.47 13.45
N ARG A 49 6.19 -36.57 13.12
CA ARG A 49 5.16 -35.57 13.53
C ARG A 49 5.09 -35.39 15.05
N ASN A 50 5.15 -36.46 15.80
CA ASN A 50 4.98 -36.42 17.25
C ASN A 50 6.21 -35.87 18.00
N LYS A 51 7.41 -35.99 17.41
CA LYS A 51 8.67 -35.62 18.08
C LYS A 51 9.31 -34.38 17.50
N ALA A 52 9.04 -34.04 16.22
CA ALA A 52 9.63 -32.88 15.60
C ALA A 52 9.11 -31.57 16.25
N SER A 53 10.01 -30.73 16.65
CA SER A 53 9.68 -29.39 17.16
C SER A 53 10.86 -28.45 16.97
N VAL A 54 10.54 -27.19 16.65
CA VAL A 54 11.52 -26.14 16.45
C VAL A 54 12.11 -25.67 17.78
N SER A 55 13.42 -25.47 17.83
CA SER A 55 14.15 -24.74 18.88
C SER A 55 15.15 -23.84 18.20
N VAL A 56 14.83 -22.56 18.16
CA VAL A 56 15.66 -21.53 17.50
C VAL A 56 17.06 -21.48 18.10
N GLU A 57 17.16 -21.52 19.42
CA GLU A 57 18.43 -21.46 20.13
C GLU A 57 19.34 -22.64 19.77
N ARG A 58 18.76 -23.86 19.68
CA ARG A 58 19.53 -25.05 19.33
C ARG A 58 19.99 -25.03 17.88
N ILE A 59 19.14 -24.58 16.96
CA ILE A 59 19.48 -24.43 15.55
C ILE A 59 20.64 -23.42 15.41
N GLN A 60 20.55 -22.27 16.06
CA GLN A 60 21.61 -21.25 16.03
C GLN A 60 22.91 -21.73 16.66
N GLU A 61 22.85 -22.54 17.73
CA GLU A 61 24.05 -23.17 18.34
C GLU A 61 24.75 -24.09 17.35
N ILE A 62 24.01 -24.99 16.69
CA ILE A 62 24.55 -25.92 15.70
C ILE A 62 25.12 -25.16 14.49
N GLU A 63 24.42 -24.12 14.04
CA GLU A 63 24.82 -23.31 12.88
C GLU A 63 26.18 -22.62 13.10
N ARG A 64 26.53 -22.23 14.33
CA ARG A 64 27.85 -21.66 14.62
C ARG A 64 29.01 -22.58 14.19
N THR A 65 28.78 -23.90 14.20
CA THR A 65 29.76 -24.91 13.78
C THR A 65 29.58 -25.30 12.32
N THR A 66 28.35 -25.60 11.90
CA THR A 66 28.06 -26.11 10.55
C THR A 66 28.15 -25.04 9.47
N ARG A 67 27.98 -23.77 9.84
CA ARG A 67 27.92 -22.61 8.92
C ARG A 67 26.89 -22.77 7.80
N HIS A 68 25.83 -23.53 8.09
CA HIS A 68 24.75 -23.83 7.15
C HIS A 68 23.42 -24.00 7.94
N ASP A 69 22.49 -23.09 7.70
CA ASP A 69 21.23 -22.99 8.44
C ASP A 69 20.30 -24.20 8.27
N VAL A 70 20.12 -24.69 7.02
CA VAL A 70 19.26 -25.87 6.78
C VAL A 70 19.89 -27.15 7.38
N ILE A 71 21.21 -27.33 7.29
CA ILE A 71 21.89 -28.45 7.98
C ILE A 71 21.70 -28.32 9.49
N ALA A 72 21.85 -27.14 10.06
CA ALA A 72 21.63 -26.92 11.49
C ALA A 72 20.19 -27.24 11.91
N PHE A 73 19.22 -26.82 11.10
CA PHE A 73 17.81 -27.12 11.32
C PHE A 73 17.53 -28.62 11.28
N THR A 74 17.94 -29.33 10.23
CA THR A 74 17.70 -30.80 10.11
C THR A 74 18.44 -31.56 11.19
N THR A 75 19.65 -31.15 11.61
CA THR A 75 20.39 -31.73 12.73
C THR A 75 19.64 -31.57 14.05
N ALA A 76 19.12 -30.35 14.34
CA ALA A 76 18.34 -30.08 15.55
C ALA A 76 17.05 -30.93 15.58
N LEU A 77 16.41 -31.15 14.45
CA LEU A 77 15.27 -32.06 14.34
C LEU A 77 15.67 -33.52 14.60
N ALA A 78 16.79 -33.94 14.03
CA ALA A 78 17.29 -35.33 14.20
C ALA A 78 17.59 -35.66 15.66
N GLU A 79 18.11 -34.73 16.45
CA GLU A 79 18.34 -34.94 17.90
C GLU A 79 17.05 -35.28 18.66
N LYS A 80 15.91 -34.74 18.22
CA LYS A 80 14.59 -34.95 18.86
C LYS A 80 13.87 -36.19 18.30
N ILE A 81 13.93 -36.38 17.00
CA ILE A 81 13.21 -37.46 16.30
C ILE A 81 13.87 -38.81 16.56
N GLY A 82 15.20 -38.86 16.55
CA GLY A 82 15.98 -40.10 16.64
C GLY A 82 16.12 -40.78 15.28
N PRO A 83 16.12 -42.15 15.22
CA PRO A 83 16.47 -42.92 14.01
C PRO A 83 15.60 -42.63 12.78
N GLU A 84 14.35 -42.24 12.97
CA GLU A 84 13.44 -41.95 11.86
C GLU A 84 13.74 -40.59 11.18
N SER A 85 14.64 -39.80 11.76
CA SER A 85 15.13 -38.54 11.13
C SER A 85 15.84 -38.79 9.79
N ARG A 86 16.23 -40.02 9.47
CA ARG A 86 16.77 -40.39 8.16
C ARG A 86 15.82 -40.10 6.99
N PHE A 87 14.56 -39.90 7.26
CA PHE A 87 13.55 -39.57 6.26
C PHE A 87 13.26 -38.06 6.15
N VAL A 88 13.76 -37.26 7.09
CA VAL A 88 13.70 -35.77 6.99
C VAL A 88 14.70 -35.33 5.92
N HIS A 89 14.31 -34.39 5.09
CA HIS A 89 15.09 -33.86 3.96
C HIS A 89 15.42 -34.92 2.88
N TYR A 90 14.61 -35.98 2.79
CA TYR A 90 14.84 -37.11 1.88
C TYR A 90 14.61 -36.68 0.42
N GLY A 91 15.69 -36.67 -0.38
CA GLY A 91 15.68 -36.28 -1.78
C GLY A 91 15.66 -34.76 -2.03
N LEU A 92 15.55 -33.96 -0.99
CA LEU A 92 15.45 -32.50 -1.08
C LEU A 92 16.81 -31.79 -1.23
N THR A 93 16.77 -30.57 -1.72
CA THR A 93 17.82 -29.57 -1.53
C THR A 93 17.32 -28.46 -0.60
N SER A 94 18.24 -27.70 -0.01
CA SER A 94 17.88 -26.62 0.94
C SER A 94 16.82 -25.66 0.40
N SER A 95 16.90 -25.31 -0.89
CA SER A 95 15.95 -24.37 -1.51
C SER A 95 14.55 -24.95 -1.70
N ASP A 96 14.38 -26.28 -1.74
CA ASP A 96 13.03 -26.89 -1.75
C ASP A 96 12.27 -26.49 -0.47
N VAL A 97 12.97 -26.46 0.66
CA VAL A 97 12.40 -26.07 1.94
C VAL A 97 12.31 -24.55 2.09
N VAL A 98 13.40 -23.85 1.79
CA VAL A 98 13.51 -22.40 2.02
C VAL A 98 12.56 -21.60 1.13
N ASP A 99 12.54 -21.90 -0.18
CA ASP A 99 11.70 -21.15 -1.12
C ASP A 99 10.21 -21.44 -0.91
N THR A 100 9.86 -22.72 -0.69
CA THR A 100 8.47 -23.11 -0.41
C THR A 100 7.98 -22.51 0.91
N ALA A 101 8.81 -22.45 1.94
CA ALA A 101 8.47 -21.79 3.20
C ALA A 101 8.37 -20.26 3.04
N ASN A 102 9.24 -19.63 2.24
CA ASN A 102 9.13 -18.20 1.93
C ASN A 102 7.84 -17.89 1.18
N ALA A 103 7.37 -18.76 0.29
CA ALA A 103 6.07 -18.60 -0.37
C ALA A 103 4.92 -18.59 0.65
N LEU A 104 4.96 -19.46 1.68
CA LEU A 104 3.99 -19.45 2.77
C LEU A 104 4.04 -18.15 3.57
N LEU A 105 5.23 -17.67 3.94
CA LEU A 105 5.42 -16.42 4.69
C LEU A 105 4.95 -15.19 3.91
N MET A 106 5.31 -15.07 2.64
CA MET A 106 4.88 -13.96 1.77
C MET A 106 3.36 -13.97 1.58
N ARG A 107 2.74 -15.14 1.40
CA ARG A 107 1.28 -15.28 1.28
C ARG A 107 0.57 -14.85 2.57
N GLU A 108 1.06 -15.25 3.73
CA GLU A 108 0.52 -14.83 5.04
C GLU A 108 0.65 -13.31 5.21
N ALA A 109 1.81 -12.75 4.93
CA ALA A 109 2.05 -11.31 4.98
C ALA A 109 1.13 -10.52 4.03
N ALA A 110 0.99 -10.99 2.78
CA ALA A 110 0.10 -10.36 1.81
C ALA A 110 -1.37 -10.41 2.24
N THR A 111 -1.80 -11.50 2.87
CA THR A 111 -3.17 -11.65 3.38
C THR A 111 -3.45 -10.64 4.48
N LEU A 112 -2.55 -10.48 5.43
CA LEU A 112 -2.67 -9.47 6.49
C LEU A 112 -2.68 -8.04 5.92
N LEU A 113 -1.82 -7.75 4.94
CA LEU A 113 -1.79 -6.44 4.27
C LEU A 113 -3.08 -6.15 3.48
N LEU A 114 -3.74 -7.16 2.90
CA LEU A 114 -5.05 -6.99 2.25
C LEU A 114 -6.13 -6.60 3.25
N GLU A 115 -6.11 -7.15 4.46
CA GLU A 115 -7.01 -6.76 5.56
C GLU A 115 -6.75 -5.32 5.99
N ASP A 116 -5.48 -4.90 6.09
CA ASP A 116 -5.10 -3.52 6.41
C ASP A 116 -5.60 -2.53 5.36
N LEU A 117 -5.38 -2.83 4.08
CA LEU A 117 -5.88 -2.01 2.97
C LEU A 117 -7.41 -1.96 2.93
N ALA A 118 -8.10 -3.02 3.34
CA ALA A 118 -9.55 -3.01 3.45
C ALA A 118 -10.02 -2.03 4.54
N ARG A 119 -9.39 -2.03 5.72
CA ARG A 119 -9.69 -1.07 6.80
C ARG A 119 -9.43 0.37 6.38
N LEU A 120 -8.29 0.65 5.76
CA LEU A 120 -8.00 1.97 5.19
C LEU A 120 -9.04 2.38 4.15
N GLY A 121 -9.48 1.45 3.28
CA GLY A 121 -10.53 1.69 2.30
C GLY A 121 -11.84 2.15 2.95
N GLU A 122 -12.28 1.49 4.02
CA GLU A 122 -13.47 1.89 4.77
C GLU A 122 -13.33 3.26 5.44
N ALA A 123 -12.15 3.57 6.00
CA ALA A 123 -11.89 4.90 6.57
C ALA A 123 -11.94 5.99 5.48
N LEU A 124 -11.29 5.77 4.34
CA LEU A 124 -11.31 6.69 3.20
C LEU A 124 -12.73 6.90 2.65
N ARG A 125 -13.50 5.82 2.48
CA ARG A 125 -14.89 5.87 2.03
C ARG A 125 -15.75 6.69 2.98
N ARG A 126 -15.74 6.37 4.27
CA ARG A 126 -16.51 7.09 5.30
C ARG A 126 -16.17 8.57 5.29
N ARG A 127 -14.89 8.92 5.30
CA ARG A 127 -14.44 10.31 5.32
C ARG A 127 -14.76 11.04 4.00
N ALA A 128 -14.70 10.37 2.86
CA ALA A 128 -15.08 10.95 1.57
C ALA A 128 -16.56 11.38 1.58
N PHE A 129 -17.46 10.54 2.08
CA PHE A 129 -18.88 10.89 2.20
C PHE A 129 -19.13 11.99 3.23
N GLU A 130 -18.44 11.99 4.38
CA GLU A 130 -18.54 13.04 5.39
C GLU A 130 -18.17 14.42 4.83
N HIS A 131 -17.17 14.48 3.94
CA HIS A 131 -16.68 15.74 3.37
C HIS A 131 -17.07 15.94 1.90
N LYS A 132 -18.10 15.22 1.42
CA LYS A 132 -18.56 15.32 0.03
C LYS A 132 -18.88 16.76 -0.39
N GLU A 133 -19.52 17.51 0.52
CA GLU A 133 -19.93 18.90 0.30
C GLU A 133 -18.95 19.93 0.92
N THR A 134 -17.83 19.49 1.48
CA THR A 134 -16.82 20.38 2.07
C THR A 134 -16.00 21.00 0.95
N VAL A 135 -16.36 22.23 0.58
CA VAL A 135 -15.73 22.96 -0.52
C VAL A 135 -14.33 23.43 -0.14
N MET A 136 -13.38 23.27 -1.04
CA MET A 136 -12.01 23.77 -0.91
C MET A 136 -11.48 24.24 -2.28
N VAL A 137 -10.39 25.00 -2.27
CA VAL A 137 -9.71 25.36 -3.51
C VAL A 137 -8.82 24.21 -4.00
N GLY A 138 -9.01 23.80 -5.26
CA GLY A 138 -8.07 22.93 -5.94
C GLY A 138 -6.78 23.68 -6.25
N ARG A 139 -5.65 23.01 -6.08
CA ARG A 139 -4.33 23.60 -6.35
C ARG A 139 -3.60 22.79 -7.42
N THR A 140 -3.16 23.49 -8.47
CA THR A 140 -2.23 22.94 -9.47
C THR A 140 -0.94 23.75 -9.40
N HIS A 141 0.21 23.07 -9.47
CA HIS A 141 1.52 23.72 -9.27
C HIS A 141 1.66 24.46 -7.92
N GLY A 142 0.83 24.15 -6.92
CA GLY A 142 0.76 24.85 -5.65
C GLY A 142 -0.03 26.16 -5.69
N VAL A 143 -0.62 26.51 -6.84
CA VAL A 143 -1.40 27.75 -7.06
C VAL A 143 -2.89 27.43 -7.08
N HIS A 144 -3.71 28.38 -6.59
CA HIS A 144 -5.17 28.26 -6.59
C HIS A 144 -5.68 28.12 -8.03
N ALA A 145 -6.48 27.09 -8.27
CA ALA A 145 -7.16 26.79 -9.52
C ALA A 145 -8.68 26.89 -9.31
N GLU A 146 -9.42 25.87 -9.72
CA GLU A 146 -10.88 25.80 -9.57
C GLU A 146 -11.32 25.22 -8.23
N PRO A 147 -12.56 25.45 -7.78
CA PRO A 147 -13.11 24.78 -6.61
C PRO A 147 -13.15 23.27 -6.77
N THR A 148 -12.93 22.57 -5.66
CA THR A 148 -13.15 21.13 -5.52
C THR A 148 -13.80 20.85 -4.16
N THR A 149 -14.01 19.57 -3.82
CA THR A 149 -14.41 19.19 -2.45
C THR A 149 -13.35 18.30 -1.80
N PHE A 150 -13.23 18.40 -0.49
CA PHE A 150 -12.32 17.52 0.24
C PHE A 150 -12.74 16.05 0.13
N GLY A 151 -14.07 15.80 -0.02
CA GLY A 151 -14.57 14.46 -0.31
C GLY A 151 -14.07 13.89 -1.63
N LEU A 152 -13.90 14.69 -2.68
CA LEU A 152 -13.29 14.25 -3.95
C LEU A 152 -11.81 13.88 -3.79
N VAL A 153 -11.06 14.62 -2.97
CA VAL A 153 -9.66 14.30 -2.65
C VAL A 153 -9.57 12.92 -1.98
N LEU A 154 -10.43 12.67 -1.00
CA LEU A 154 -10.48 11.39 -0.29
C LEU A 154 -10.99 10.25 -1.18
N ALA A 155 -11.96 10.51 -2.07
CA ALA A 155 -12.44 9.54 -3.06
C ALA A 155 -11.34 9.12 -4.05
N LEU A 156 -10.44 10.04 -4.41
CA LEU A 156 -9.27 9.71 -5.23
C LEU A 156 -8.35 8.72 -4.51
N TYR A 157 -8.07 8.93 -3.22
CA TYR A 157 -7.24 8.02 -2.42
C TYR A 157 -7.92 6.66 -2.19
N TYR A 158 -9.25 6.65 -2.04
CA TYR A 158 -10.01 5.40 -2.02
C TYR A 158 -9.81 4.60 -3.31
N ALA A 159 -9.96 5.23 -4.48
CA ALA A 159 -9.77 4.58 -5.76
C ALA A 159 -8.31 4.08 -5.96
N ASP A 160 -7.32 4.82 -5.46
CA ASP A 160 -5.92 4.36 -5.44
C ASP A 160 -5.75 3.12 -4.55
N ASN A 161 -6.40 3.11 -3.38
CA ASN A 161 -6.36 1.98 -2.43
C ASN A 161 -7.01 0.72 -3.00
N GLU A 162 -8.15 0.82 -3.69
CA GLU A 162 -8.79 -0.33 -4.34
C GLU A 162 -7.88 -0.95 -5.41
N ARG A 163 -7.21 -0.13 -6.23
CA ARG A 163 -6.21 -0.64 -7.19
C ARG A 163 -5.01 -1.30 -6.49
N ASN A 164 -4.62 -0.83 -5.30
CA ASN A 164 -3.54 -1.45 -4.53
C ASN A 164 -3.97 -2.81 -3.97
N LYS A 165 -5.22 -2.97 -3.52
CA LYS A 165 -5.78 -4.27 -3.12
C LYS A 165 -5.73 -5.28 -4.27
N GLU A 166 -6.16 -4.87 -5.48
CA GLU A 166 -6.11 -5.72 -6.66
C GLU A 166 -4.67 -6.14 -7.02
N ARG A 167 -3.71 -5.19 -6.97
CA ARG A 167 -2.29 -5.48 -7.23
C ARG A 167 -1.74 -6.47 -6.22
N LEU A 168 -2.01 -6.24 -4.93
CA LEU A 168 -1.50 -7.09 -3.87
C LEU A 168 -2.12 -8.50 -3.91
N ALA A 169 -3.41 -8.63 -4.24
CA ALA A 169 -4.04 -9.92 -4.41
C ALA A 169 -3.36 -10.73 -5.53
N ARG A 170 -3.09 -10.10 -6.67
CA ARG A 170 -2.35 -10.74 -7.78
C ARG A 170 -0.91 -11.08 -7.39
N ALA A 171 -0.22 -10.17 -6.69
CA ALA A 171 1.14 -10.42 -6.24
C ALA A 171 1.21 -11.54 -5.20
N ARG A 172 0.21 -11.66 -4.30
CA ARG A 172 0.05 -12.78 -3.36
C ARG A 172 -0.07 -14.10 -4.11
N ASP A 173 -0.93 -14.16 -5.11
CA ASP A 173 -1.13 -15.38 -5.90
C ASP A 173 0.14 -15.73 -6.70
N LEU A 174 0.87 -14.72 -7.19
CA LEU A 174 2.12 -14.90 -7.93
C LEU A 174 3.26 -15.47 -7.06
N VAL A 175 3.33 -15.15 -5.77
CA VAL A 175 4.33 -15.71 -4.85
C VAL A 175 3.85 -16.98 -4.13
N SER A 176 2.64 -17.44 -4.40
CA SER A 176 2.07 -18.65 -3.78
C SER A 176 2.44 -19.93 -4.56
N TYR A 177 3.72 -20.09 -4.87
CA TYR A 177 4.26 -21.24 -5.57
C TYR A 177 5.27 -21.96 -4.70
N GLY A 178 5.19 -23.31 -4.67
CA GLY A 178 6.16 -24.17 -4.02
C GLY A 178 7.04 -24.89 -5.04
N LYS A 179 8.19 -25.36 -4.57
CA LYS A 179 9.17 -26.07 -5.38
C LYS A 179 9.76 -27.21 -4.57
N ILE A 180 9.64 -28.44 -5.08
CA ILE A 180 10.20 -29.68 -4.50
C ILE A 180 10.84 -30.48 -5.65
N SER A 181 11.79 -29.88 -6.36
CA SER A 181 12.35 -30.42 -7.61
C SER A 181 13.86 -30.72 -7.54
N GLY A 182 14.47 -30.59 -6.35
CA GLY A 182 15.86 -30.93 -6.11
C GLY A 182 16.87 -29.85 -6.53
N ALA A 183 18.13 -30.21 -6.57
CA ALA A 183 19.29 -29.30 -6.63
C ALA A 183 19.38 -28.44 -7.90
N VAL A 184 18.77 -28.84 -9.00
CA VAL A 184 18.79 -28.11 -10.29
C VAL A 184 17.44 -28.14 -11.01
N GLY A 185 16.35 -28.51 -10.32
CA GLY A 185 14.99 -28.50 -10.87
C GLY A 185 14.64 -29.67 -11.78
N THR A 186 15.43 -30.74 -11.76
CA THR A 186 15.27 -31.90 -12.68
C THR A 186 14.60 -33.13 -12.05
N PHE A 187 14.17 -33.04 -10.79
CA PHE A 187 13.57 -34.17 -10.05
C PHE A 187 14.46 -35.42 -10.01
N ALA A 188 15.79 -35.26 -9.95
CA ALA A 188 16.74 -36.37 -10.04
C ALA A 188 16.53 -37.46 -8.95
N HIS A 189 15.98 -37.09 -7.78
CA HIS A 189 15.77 -37.98 -6.65
C HIS A 189 14.31 -38.05 -6.17
N LEU A 190 13.42 -37.35 -6.83
CA LEU A 190 12.01 -37.18 -6.47
C LEU A 190 11.12 -37.40 -7.69
N ASP A 191 9.91 -37.92 -7.48
CA ASP A 191 8.89 -37.89 -8.49
C ASP A 191 8.20 -36.51 -8.53
N PRO A 192 7.92 -35.91 -9.70
CA PRO A 192 7.14 -34.69 -9.82
C PRO A 192 5.81 -34.71 -9.07
N GLU A 193 5.18 -35.90 -8.95
CA GLU A 193 3.96 -36.07 -8.17
C GLU A 193 4.14 -35.72 -6.68
N VAL A 194 5.35 -35.83 -6.13
CA VAL A 194 5.65 -35.38 -4.76
C VAL A 194 5.47 -33.87 -4.64
N GLU A 195 6.00 -33.10 -5.58
CA GLU A 195 5.86 -31.64 -5.59
C GLU A 195 4.38 -31.23 -5.70
N GLU A 196 3.64 -31.82 -6.62
CA GLU A 196 2.21 -31.52 -6.82
C GLU A 196 1.42 -31.73 -5.53
N ARG A 197 1.57 -32.88 -4.89
CA ARG A 197 0.85 -33.23 -3.66
C ARG A 197 1.29 -32.41 -2.45
N VAL A 198 2.59 -32.10 -2.32
CA VAL A 198 3.11 -31.23 -1.26
C VAL A 198 2.56 -29.81 -1.41
N CYS A 199 2.60 -29.27 -2.62
CA CYS A 199 2.05 -27.95 -2.90
C CYS A 199 0.55 -27.88 -2.62
N GLU A 200 -0.23 -28.86 -3.07
CA GLU A 200 -1.67 -28.95 -2.77
C GLU A 200 -1.93 -28.94 -1.25
N ARG A 201 -1.19 -29.75 -0.49
CA ARG A 201 -1.29 -29.84 0.98
C ARG A 201 -0.99 -28.52 1.68
N LEU A 202 -0.01 -27.76 1.17
CA LEU A 202 0.38 -26.46 1.69
C LEU A 202 -0.49 -25.32 1.14
N GLY A 203 -1.42 -25.60 0.21
CA GLY A 203 -2.24 -24.61 -0.46
C GLY A 203 -1.45 -23.71 -1.40
N LEU A 204 -0.38 -24.22 -2.00
CA LEU A 204 0.47 -23.57 -3.00
C LEU A 204 0.21 -24.18 -4.37
N ALA A 205 0.58 -23.49 -5.44
CA ALA A 205 0.72 -24.09 -6.75
C ALA A 205 2.14 -24.65 -6.93
N PRO A 206 2.33 -25.76 -7.66
CA PRO A 206 3.66 -26.24 -8.02
C PRO A 206 4.28 -25.28 -9.05
N GLU A 207 5.60 -25.01 -8.94
CA GLU A 207 6.33 -24.21 -9.93
C GLU A 207 6.46 -24.99 -11.25
N PRO A 208 5.95 -24.47 -12.37
CA PRO A 208 5.97 -25.23 -13.64
C PRO A 208 7.36 -25.62 -14.11
N ILE A 209 8.36 -24.80 -13.81
CA ILE A 209 9.78 -25.04 -14.06
C ILE A 209 10.62 -24.20 -13.09
N SER A 210 11.62 -24.82 -12.51
CA SER A 210 12.56 -24.15 -11.61
C SER A 210 13.99 -24.52 -11.95
N THR A 211 14.92 -23.78 -11.37
CA THR A 211 16.33 -24.18 -11.25
C THR A 211 16.53 -24.80 -9.85
N GLN A 212 17.61 -24.51 -9.13
CA GLN A 212 17.67 -24.82 -7.70
C GLN A 212 16.66 -23.99 -6.89
N VAL A 213 16.19 -22.88 -7.44
CA VAL A 213 15.28 -21.90 -6.80
C VAL A 213 14.08 -21.61 -7.68
N ILE A 214 13.01 -21.11 -7.06
CA ILE A 214 11.92 -20.41 -7.75
C ILE A 214 12.49 -19.14 -8.37
N GLN A 215 12.00 -18.72 -9.55
CA GLN A 215 12.51 -17.55 -10.24
C GLN A 215 12.18 -16.26 -9.47
N ARG A 216 13.17 -15.36 -9.36
CA ARG A 216 13.10 -14.18 -8.47
C ARG A 216 12.30 -13.01 -9.03
N ASP A 217 11.89 -13.05 -10.29
CA ASP A 217 10.92 -12.11 -10.85
C ASP A 217 9.62 -12.06 -10.04
N ARG A 218 9.14 -13.20 -9.51
CA ARG A 218 7.98 -13.29 -8.62
C ARG A 218 8.18 -12.48 -7.32
N HIS A 219 9.34 -12.62 -6.69
CA HIS A 219 9.70 -11.86 -5.48
C HIS A 219 9.87 -10.38 -5.78
N ALA A 220 10.48 -10.05 -6.92
CA ALA A 220 10.66 -8.67 -7.37
C ALA A 220 9.32 -7.98 -7.68
N GLU A 221 8.36 -8.67 -8.30
CA GLU A 221 7.01 -8.15 -8.52
C GLU A 221 6.26 -7.92 -7.21
N PHE A 222 6.37 -8.85 -6.25
CA PHE A 222 5.78 -8.71 -4.92
C PHE A 222 6.33 -7.46 -4.20
N LEU A 223 7.66 -7.31 -4.12
CA LEU A 223 8.31 -6.17 -3.47
C LEU A 223 8.06 -4.85 -4.23
N SER A 224 7.96 -4.88 -5.56
CA SER A 224 7.56 -3.71 -6.36
C SER A 224 6.11 -3.31 -6.07
N THR A 225 5.23 -4.26 -5.87
CA THR A 225 3.84 -4.00 -5.43
C THR A 225 3.80 -3.34 -4.07
N LEU A 226 4.59 -3.82 -3.10
CA LEU A 226 4.74 -3.19 -1.78
C LEU A 226 5.27 -1.76 -1.90
N ALA A 227 6.21 -1.49 -2.81
CA ALA A 227 6.73 -0.15 -3.06
C ALA A 227 5.68 0.80 -3.64
N ILE A 228 4.79 0.33 -4.52
CA ILE A 228 3.66 1.11 -5.05
C ILE A 228 2.68 1.44 -3.92
N ILE A 229 2.36 0.49 -3.05
CA ILE A 229 1.50 0.71 -1.88
C ILE A 229 2.12 1.76 -0.97
N ALA A 230 3.40 1.63 -0.63
CA ALA A 230 4.12 2.61 0.19
C ALA A 230 4.12 4.01 -0.43
N ALA A 231 4.28 4.13 -1.76
CA ALA A 231 4.18 5.39 -2.47
C ALA A 231 2.76 5.99 -2.44
N SER A 232 1.72 5.16 -2.44
CA SER A 232 0.34 5.63 -2.26
C SER A 232 0.10 6.18 -0.84
N MET A 233 0.67 5.54 0.19
CA MET A 233 0.62 6.06 1.56
C MET A 233 1.39 7.38 1.69
N GLU A 234 2.55 7.49 1.05
CA GLU A 234 3.31 8.76 0.97
C GLU A 234 2.49 9.87 0.31
N LYS A 235 1.74 9.58 -0.76
CA LYS A 235 0.88 10.56 -1.43
C LYS A 235 -0.17 11.13 -0.49
N ILE A 236 -0.86 10.31 0.31
CA ILE A 236 -1.81 10.75 1.34
C ILE A 236 -1.10 11.63 2.38
N ALA A 237 0.04 11.17 2.87
CA ALA A 237 0.81 11.87 3.89
C ALA A 237 1.34 13.23 3.40
N LEU A 238 1.76 13.33 2.15
CA LEU A 238 2.20 14.59 1.54
C LEU A 238 1.05 15.60 1.46
N GLU A 239 -0.15 15.17 1.07
CA GLU A 239 -1.32 16.05 1.06
C GLU A 239 -1.62 16.58 2.46
N VAL A 240 -1.67 15.71 3.49
CA VAL A 240 -1.90 16.15 4.86
C VAL A 240 -0.84 17.17 5.32
N ARG A 241 0.45 16.92 5.00
CA ARG A 241 1.54 17.87 5.31
C ARG A 241 1.33 19.23 4.64
N HIS A 242 0.85 19.26 3.39
CA HIS A 242 0.53 20.51 2.70
C HIS A 242 -0.67 21.22 3.32
N LEU A 243 -1.73 20.49 3.66
CA LEU A 243 -2.93 21.06 4.28
C LEU A 243 -2.68 21.59 5.70
N GLN A 244 -1.71 21.01 6.42
CA GLN A 244 -1.36 21.40 7.80
C GLN A 244 -0.40 22.59 7.88
N ARG A 245 0.18 23.06 6.77
CA ARG A 245 1.07 24.23 6.80
C ARG A 245 0.37 25.43 7.39
N THR A 246 1.12 26.28 8.12
CA THR A 246 0.61 27.45 8.83
C THR A 246 -0.22 28.37 7.95
N GLU A 247 0.20 28.58 6.70
CA GLU A 247 -0.47 29.45 5.71
C GLU A 247 -1.76 28.82 5.19
N VAL A 248 -1.87 27.49 5.16
CA VAL A 248 -3.01 26.73 4.63
C VAL A 248 -4.01 26.41 5.72
N ARG A 249 -3.64 25.59 6.71
CA ARG A 249 -4.45 25.18 7.87
C ARG A 249 -5.84 24.62 7.54
N GLU A 250 -5.94 23.83 6.50
CA GLU A 250 -7.19 23.23 6.03
C GLU A 250 -7.48 21.87 6.69
N ALA A 251 -6.42 21.16 7.10
CA ALA A 251 -6.52 19.92 7.88
C ALA A 251 -5.27 19.76 8.76
N GLU A 252 -5.39 18.96 9.83
CA GLU A 252 -4.29 18.61 10.75
C GLU A 252 -4.35 17.14 11.15
N GLU A 253 -3.18 16.54 11.41
CA GLU A 253 -3.09 15.19 12.01
C GLU A 253 -3.88 15.11 13.31
N PRO A 254 -4.41 13.92 13.66
CA PRO A 254 -4.99 13.71 14.97
C PRO A 254 -3.97 14.05 16.06
N PHE A 255 -4.40 14.82 17.04
CA PHE A 255 -3.57 15.23 18.18
C PHE A 255 -4.17 14.70 19.48
N SER A 256 -3.50 13.74 20.12
CA SER A 256 -3.99 13.08 21.32
C SER A 256 -3.82 13.96 22.56
N ALA A 257 -4.72 13.81 23.55
CA ALA A 257 -4.56 14.47 24.84
C ALA A 257 -3.22 14.07 25.49
N GLY A 258 -2.44 15.07 25.92
CA GLY A 258 -1.11 14.85 26.50
C GLY A 258 0.03 14.72 25.48
N GLN A 259 -0.25 14.65 24.20
CA GLN A 259 0.78 14.67 23.15
C GLN A 259 1.50 16.03 23.14
N LYS A 260 2.83 15.99 22.94
CA LYS A 260 3.64 17.20 22.79
C LYS A 260 4.08 17.31 21.34
N GLY A 261 3.69 18.40 20.67
CA GLY A 261 4.00 18.61 19.23
C GLY A 261 5.41 19.13 18.99
N SER A 262 6.04 19.74 19.99
CA SER A 262 7.40 20.29 19.89
C SER A 262 8.06 20.32 21.27
N SER A 263 9.38 20.10 21.31
CA SER A 263 10.18 20.22 22.54
C SER A 263 10.42 21.66 22.98
N ALA A 264 10.35 22.61 22.02
CA ALA A 264 10.69 24.01 22.28
C ALA A 264 9.47 24.96 22.28
N MET A 265 8.45 24.68 21.47
CA MET A 265 7.30 25.58 21.23
C MET A 265 5.98 24.86 21.56
N PRO A 266 5.30 25.17 22.67
CA PRO A 266 4.12 24.41 23.12
C PRO A 266 2.92 24.43 22.15
N HIS A 267 2.81 25.48 21.33
CA HIS A 267 1.71 25.65 20.36
C HIS A 267 1.95 24.92 19.02
N LYS A 268 3.19 24.42 18.78
CA LYS A 268 3.57 23.86 17.49
C LYS A 268 3.15 22.38 17.39
N ARG A 269 2.26 22.08 16.47
CA ARG A 269 1.80 20.73 16.13
C ARG A 269 2.45 20.31 14.82
N ASN A 270 3.45 19.42 14.91
CA ASN A 270 4.15 18.94 13.74
C ASN A 270 3.43 17.72 13.13
N PRO A 271 3.38 17.58 11.79
CA PRO A 271 2.81 16.42 11.11
C PRO A 271 3.79 15.21 11.13
N VAL A 272 4.14 14.75 12.35
CA VAL A 272 5.20 13.75 12.56
C VAL A 272 4.84 12.40 11.96
N THR A 273 3.58 11.99 12.01
CA THR A 273 3.14 10.72 11.43
C THR A 273 3.25 10.75 9.92
N SER A 274 2.80 11.83 9.28
CA SER A 274 2.92 12.01 7.83
C SER A 274 4.39 12.09 7.39
N GLU A 275 5.26 12.73 8.19
CA GLU A 275 6.70 12.78 7.92
C GLU A 275 7.34 11.39 8.01
N GLN A 276 6.95 10.57 9.01
CA GLN A 276 7.40 9.19 9.14
C GLN A 276 6.96 8.32 7.96
N ILE A 277 5.69 8.45 7.54
CA ILE A 277 5.18 7.74 6.35
C ILE A 277 6.04 8.07 5.12
N CYS A 278 6.27 9.36 4.86
CA CYS A 278 7.11 9.79 3.73
C CYS A 278 8.54 9.27 3.83
N GLY A 279 9.12 9.23 5.03
CA GLY A 279 10.47 8.73 5.27
C GLY A 279 10.60 7.22 5.02
N LEU A 280 9.69 6.44 5.62
CA LEU A 280 9.74 4.97 5.55
C LEU A 280 9.38 4.42 4.16
N ALA A 281 8.52 5.10 3.41
CA ALA A 281 8.21 4.74 2.02
C ALA A 281 9.47 4.70 1.12
N ARG A 282 10.48 5.52 1.42
CA ARG A 282 11.78 5.50 0.72
C ARG A 282 12.53 4.19 0.93
N VAL A 283 12.48 3.64 2.14
CA VAL A 283 13.13 2.37 2.47
C VAL A 283 12.48 1.22 1.69
N VAL A 284 11.14 1.17 1.65
CA VAL A 284 10.42 0.13 0.89
C VAL A 284 10.77 0.20 -0.61
N ARG A 285 10.86 1.40 -1.19
CA ARG A 285 11.29 1.55 -2.60
C ARG A 285 12.73 1.10 -2.83
N ALA A 286 13.64 1.38 -1.90
CA ALA A 286 15.03 0.91 -2.00
C ALA A 286 15.11 -0.62 -1.94
N ASN A 287 14.29 -1.27 -1.10
CA ASN A 287 14.21 -2.71 -1.00
C ASN A 287 13.68 -3.35 -2.30
N ALA A 288 12.67 -2.74 -2.94
CA ALA A 288 12.17 -3.20 -4.24
C ALA A 288 13.25 -3.11 -5.34
N HIS A 289 14.09 -2.10 -5.31
CA HIS A 289 15.22 -2.01 -6.22
C HIS A 289 16.22 -3.16 -6.01
N ALA A 290 16.55 -3.49 -4.76
CA ALA A 290 17.41 -4.62 -4.45
C ALA A 290 16.81 -5.96 -4.95
N ALA A 291 15.49 -6.13 -4.84
CA ALA A 291 14.79 -7.33 -5.35
C ALA A 291 14.88 -7.48 -6.87
N LEU A 292 14.90 -6.38 -7.62
CA LEU A 292 15.10 -6.42 -9.08
C LEU A 292 16.51 -6.91 -9.46
N GLU A 293 17.52 -6.60 -8.65
CA GLU A 293 18.89 -7.09 -8.86
C GLU A 293 19.02 -8.60 -8.56
N ASP A 294 18.16 -9.17 -7.73
CA ASP A 294 18.14 -10.59 -7.40
C ASP A 294 17.59 -11.49 -8.54
N ILE A 295 17.01 -10.91 -9.60
CA ILE A 295 16.46 -11.69 -10.73
C ILE A 295 17.60 -12.38 -11.50
N ALA A 296 18.73 -11.71 -11.67
CA ALA A 296 19.85 -12.19 -12.48
C ALA A 296 20.84 -13.01 -11.64
N LEU A 297 20.56 -14.30 -11.48
CA LEU A 297 21.47 -15.25 -10.81
C LEU A 297 22.35 -15.98 -11.81
N TRP A 298 23.48 -16.50 -11.34
CA TRP A 298 24.38 -17.34 -12.14
C TRP A 298 23.83 -18.76 -12.27
N HIS A 299 23.72 -19.23 -13.51
CA HIS A 299 23.34 -20.59 -13.84
C HIS A 299 22.03 -21.01 -13.11
N GLU A 300 22.01 -22.16 -12.49
CA GLU A 300 20.87 -22.68 -11.74
C GLU A 300 20.69 -22.00 -10.38
N ARG A 301 21.73 -21.37 -9.83
CA ARG A 301 21.73 -20.50 -8.65
C ARG A 301 23.13 -20.10 -8.23
N ASP A 302 23.33 -18.85 -7.85
CA ASP A 302 24.30 -18.45 -6.83
C ASP A 302 23.59 -17.99 -5.56
N ILE A 303 24.31 -17.73 -4.45
CA ILE A 303 23.67 -17.41 -3.16
C ILE A 303 23.53 -15.91 -2.89
N SER A 304 23.83 -15.03 -3.86
CA SER A 304 23.81 -13.58 -3.67
C SER A 304 22.44 -13.06 -3.23
N HIS A 305 21.34 -13.59 -3.80
CA HIS A 305 19.97 -13.26 -3.46
C HIS A 305 19.62 -13.53 -1.99
N SER A 306 20.17 -14.61 -1.41
CA SER A 306 19.72 -15.11 -0.10
C SER A 306 19.96 -14.12 1.04
N SER A 307 21.12 -13.46 1.06
CA SER A 307 21.43 -12.44 2.07
C SER A 307 20.57 -11.19 1.93
N VAL A 308 20.22 -10.83 0.70
CA VAL A 308 19.34 -9.69 0.39
C VAL A 308 17.91 -9.99 0.82
N GLU A 309 17.35 -11.13 0.42
CA GLU A 309 15.98 -11.54 0.73
C GLU A 309 15.70 -11.66 2.23
N ARG A 310 16.67 -12.11 3.02
CA ARG A 310 16.58 -12.16 4.49
C ARG A 310 16.33 -10.80 5.13
N VAL A 311 16.71 -9.72 4.45
CA VAL A 311 16.51 -8.34 4.90
C VAL A 311 15.27 -7.75 4.26
N ILE A 312 15.19 -7.76 2.91
CA ILE A 312 14.20 -6.96 2.20
C ILE A 312 12.77 -7.52 2.29
N LEU A 313 12.58 -8.84 2.38
CA LEU A 313 11.25 -9.46 2.50
C LEU A 313 10.58 -9.09 3.83
N PRO A 314 11.16 -9.42 5.00
CA PRO A 314 10.57 -9.05 6.28
C PRO A 314 10.45 -7.55 6.47
N ASP A 315 11.51 -6.80 6.11
CA ASP A 315 11.53 -5.36 6.34
C ASP A 315 10.48 -4.62 5.50
N SER A 316 10.27 -5.03 4.24
CA SER A 316 9.26 -4.39 3.39
C SER A 316 7.84 -4.71 3.85
N CYS A 317 7.55 -5.96 4.22
CA CYS A 317 6.24 -6.35 4.72
C CYS A 317 5.92 -5.62 6.04
N ILE A 318 6.85 -5.60 6.99
CA ILE A 318 6.71 -4.93 8.29
C ILE A 318 6.50 -3.43 8.11
N LEU A 319 7.27 -2.79 7.22
CA LEU A 319 7.12 -1.37 6.96
C LEU A 319 5.79 -1.03 6.29
N VAL A 320 5.37 -1.81 5.30
CA VAL A 320 4.09 -1.53 4.61
C VAL A 320 2.91 -1.72 5.54
N ASP A 321 2.91 -2.76 6.39
CA ASP A 321 1.94 -2.95 7.47
C ASP A 321 1.87 -1.71 8.39
N TYR A 322 3.02 -1.24 8.86
CA TYR A 322 3.09 -0.02 9.67
C TYR A 322 2.56 1.21 8.92
N LEU A 323 2.93 1.40 7.64
CA LEU A 323 2.52 2.55 6.84
C LEU A 323 1.02 2.58 6.59
N VAL A 324 0.41 1.44 6.24
CA VAL A 324 -1.04 1.34 5.98
C VAL A 324 -1.83 1.59 7.26
N ASN A 325 -1.42 0.99 8.39
CA ASN A 325 -2.06 1.22 9.69
C ASN A 325 -1.91 2.68 10.17
N LYS A 326 -0.77 3.33 9.88
CA LYS A 326 -0.61 4.77 10.16
C LYS A 326 -1.45 5.65 9.24
N ALA A 327 -1.61 5.29 7.99
CA ALA A 327 -2.47 6.00 7.06
C ALA A 327 -3.95 5.87 7.44
N ASP A 328 -4.39 4.68 7.87
CA ASP A 328 -5.75 4.45 8.38
C ASP A 328 -6.04 5.34 9.62
N TRP A 329 -5.14 5.32 10.60
CA TRP A 329 -5.24 6.19 11.78
C TRP A 329 -5.25 7.68 11.40
N LEU A 330 -4.38 8.10 10.48
CA LEU A 330 -4.27 9.48 10.02
C LEU A 330 -5.56 9.95 9.35
N VAL A 331 -6.07 9.19 8.38
CA VAL A 331 -7.30 9.51 7.64
C VAL A 331 -8.52 9.46 8.56
N GLY A 332 -8.62 8.41 9.38
CA GLY A 332 -9.75 8.19 10.26
C GLY A 332 -9.96 9.28 11.29
N GLY A 333 -8.85 9.85 11.80
CA GLY A 333 -8.85 10.87 12.84
C GLY A 333 -8.51 12.29 12.38
N LEU A 334 -8.33 12.54 11.08
CA LEU A 334 -7.92 13.83 10.53
C LEU A 334 -8.87 14.95 10.96
N ALA A 335 -8.33 15.99 11.59
CA ALA A 335 -9.07 17.22 11.88
C ALA A 335 -9.19 18.04 10.60
N VAL A 336 -10.41 18.33 10.17
CA VAL A 336 -10.71 19.11 8.96
C VAL A 336 -11.35 20.43 9.34
N TYR A 337 -10.96 21.51 8.68
CA TYR A 337 -11.45 22.87 8.95
C TYR A 337 -12.20 23.46 7.74
N PRO A 338 -13.50 23.13 7.55
CA PRO A 338 -14.28 23.55 6.38
C PRO A 338 -14.33 25.07 6.19
N GLU A 339 -14.45 25.81 7.30
CA GLU A 339 -14.46 27.28 7.24
C GLU A 339 -13.13 27.86 6.76
N ARG A 340 -12.02 27.22 7.13
CA ARG A 340 -10.70 27.65 6.63
C ARG A 340 -10.52 27.30 5.15
N MET A 341 -11.00 26.14 4.72
CA MET A 341 -11.02 25.75 3.29
C MET A 341 -11.80 26.76 2.47
N ARG A 342 -12.99 27.18 2.94
CA ARG A 342 -13.80 28.22 2.30
C ARG A 342 -13.08 29.56 2.26
N ALA A 343 -12.52 30.00 3.38
CA ALA A 343 -11.78 31.26 3.45
C ALA A 343 -10.57 31.30 2.49
N ASN A 344 -9.87 30.17 2.33
CA ASN A 344 -8.77 30.06 1.38
C ASN A 344 -9.27 30.13 -0.07
N LEU A 345 -10.39 29.49 -0.41
CA LEU A 345 -11.02 29.59 -1.72
C LEU A 345 -11.39 31.04 -2.07
N GLU A 346 -11.94 31.77 -1.09
CA GLU A 346 -12.43 33.15 -1.26
C GLU A 346 -11.30 34.21 -1.19
N SER A 347 -10.10 33.83 -0.72
CA SER A 347 -8.98 34.73 -0.42
C SER A 347 -8.51 35.61 -1.60
N LEU A 348 -8.74 35.17 -2.83
CA LEU A 348 -8.38 35.87 -4.06
C LEU A 348 -9.62 36.48 -4.75
N GLY A 349 -10.64 36.92 -4.00
CA GLY A 349 -11.76 37.69 -4.50
C GLY A 349 -12.52 37.07 -5.68
N GLY A 350 -12.59 35.73 -5.73
CA GLY A 350 -13.32 35.02 -6.78
C GLY A 350 -12.55 34.78 -8.09
N VAL A 351 -11.24 35.02 -8.15
CA VAL A 351 -10.44 34.83 -9.39
C VAL A 351 -10.47 33.38 -9.90
N THR A 352 -10.79 32.43 -9.05
CA THR A 352 -10.99 31.04 -9.41
C THR A 352 -12.13 30.83 -10.43
N ALA A 353 -13.03 31.81 -10.60
CA ALA A 353 -14.11 31.81 -11.59
C ALA A 353 -13.69 32.42 -12.95
N SER A 354 -12.44 32.89 -13.10
CA SER A 354 -11.97 33.56 -14.33
C SER A 354 -12.09 32.70 -15.58
N GLY A 355 -11.83 31.39 -15.45
CA GLY A 355 -12.02 30.39 -16.54
C GLY A 355 -13.48 30.26 -16.95
N GLN A 356 -14.42 30.24 -15.98
CA GLN A 356 -15.85 30.21 -16.27
C GLN A 356 -16.33 31.46 -16.96
N LEU A 357 -15.87 32.67 -16.51
CA LEU A 357 -16.18 33.94 -17.16
C LEU A 357 -15.71 33.95 -18.62
N LEU A 358 -14.49 33.48 -18.88
CA LEU A 358 -13.96 33.36 -20.24
C LEU A 358 -14.84 32.48 -21.12
N LEU A 359 -15.27 31.33 -20.63
CA LEU A 359 -16.13 30.41 -21.36
C LEU A 359 -17.52 31.02 -21.66
N GLU A 360 -18.12 31.71 -20.70
CA GLU A 360 -19.42 32.35 -20.91
C GLU A 360 -19.35 33.49 -21.91
N LEU A 361 -18.30 34.31 -21.91
CA LEU A 361 -18.05 35.32 -22.92
C LEU A 361 -17.88 34.71 -24.32
N ALA A 362 -17.17 33.59 -24.42
CA ALA A 362 -17.05 32.86 -25.68
C ALA A 362 -18.39 32.30 -26.16
N ARG A 363 -19.25 31.81 -25.25
CA ARG A 363 -20.63 31.38 -25.58
C ARG A 363 -21.50 32.50 -26.12
N LYS A 364 -21.23 33.71 -25.69
CA LYS A 364 -21.91 34.92 -26.19
C LYS A 364 -21.39 35.44 -27.55
N GLY A 365 -20.39 34.76 -28.13
CA GLY A 365 -19.91 35.02 -29.48
C GLY A 365 -18.53 35.62 -29.60
N LEU A 366 -17.80 35.83 -28.51
CA LEU A 366 -16.39 36.25 -28.59
C LEU A 366 -15.49 35.11 -29.03
N THR A 367 -14.39 35.45 -29.70
CA THR A 367 -13.31 34.45 -29.85
C THR A 367 -12.69 34.21 -28.49
N ARG A 368 -11.99 33.08 -28.35
CA ARG A 368 -11.28 32.74 -27.11
C ARG A 368 -10.23 33.80 -26.76
N GLU A 369 -9.54 34.32 -27.78
CA GLU A 369 -8.51 35.36 -27.67
C GLU A 369 -9.10 36.69 -27.19
N ASP A 370 -10.26 37.08 -27.72
CA ASP A 370 -10.94 38.31 -27.30
C ASP A 370 -11.47 38.17 -25.86
N ALA A 371 -12.09 37.04 -25.53
CA ALA A 371 -12.51 36.75 -24.14
C ALA A 371 -11.33 36.75 -23.17
N TYR A 372 -10.19 36.18 -23.57
CA TYR A 372 -8.97 36.18 -22.77
C TYR A 372 -8.41 37.58 -22.54
N ALA A 373 -8.41 38.41 -23.62
CA ALA A 373 -7.95 39.80 -23.54
C ALA A 373 -8.79 40.65 -22.57
N ILE A 374 -10.07 40.30 -22.37
CA ILE A 374 -10.94 40.96 -21.39
C ILE A 374 -10.68 40.42 -19.97
N VAL A 375 -10.64 39.12 -19.79
CA VAL A 375 -10.60 38.48 -18.48
C VAL A 375 -9.22 38.61 -17.80
N GLN A 376 -8.12 38.47 -18.56
CA GLN A 376 -6.77 38.49 -18.01
C GLN A 376 -6.42 39.80 -17.28
N PRO A 377 -6.66 41.00 -17.81
CA PRO A 377 -6.37 42.23 -17.08
C PRO A 377 -7.16 42.36 -15.78
N LEU A 378 -8.43 41.93 -15.75
CA LEU A 378 -9.24 41.88 -14.52
C LEU A 378 -8.67 40.94 -13.49
N ALA A 379 -8.24 39.75 -13.92
CA ALA A 379 -7.62 38.78 -13.04
C ALA A 379 -6.25 39.23 -12.49
N MET A 380 -5.44 39.93 -13.30
CA MET A 380 -4.14 40.44 -12.85
C MET A 380 -4.29 41.55 -11.80
N ARG A 381 -5.31 42.36 -11.86
CA ARG A 381 -5.59 43.38 -10.82
C ARG A 381 -5.89 42.77 -9.45
N VAL A 382 -6.36 41.51 -9.38
CA VAL A 382 -6.52 40.80 -8.10
C VAL A 382 -5.15 40.60 -7.45
N TRP A 383 -4.14 40.22 -8.23
CA TRP A 383 -2.77 40.01 -7.72
C TRP A 383 -2.06 41.32 -7.39
N ASP A 384 -2.21 42.33 -8.23
CA ASP A 384 -1.46 43.57 -8.14
C ASP A 384 -2.08 44.55 -7.12
N GLU A 385 -3.40 44.62 -7.03
CA GLU A 385 -4.14 45.62 -6.25
C GLU A 385 -4.91 44.99 -5.06
N GLY A 386 -5.02 43.65 -4.95
CA GLY A 386 -5.87 42.99 -3.97
C GLY A 386 -7.37 43.19 -4.23
N ALA A 387 -7.76 43.54 -5.47
CA ALA A 387 -9.14 43.80 -5.83
C ALA A 387 -10.00 42.54 -5.89
N SER A 388 -11.31 42.68 -5.73
CA SER A 388 -12.25 41.56 -5.91
C SER A 388 -12.49 41.31 -7.40
N PHE A 389 -12.17 40.10 -7.89
CA PHE A 389 -12.43 39.74 -9.29
C PHE A 389 -13.91 39.82 -9.64
N ARG A 390 -14.79 39.43 -8.72
CA ARG A 390 -16.23 39.53 -8.88
C ARG A 390 -16.68 40.97 -9.09
N GLU A 391 -16.18 41.90 -8.28
CA GLU A 391 -16.51 43.34 -8.42
C GLU A 391 -15.96 43.94 -9.72
N LEU A 392 -14.74 43.57 -10.08
CA LEU A 392 -14.12 43.99 -11.33
C LEU A 392 -14.92 43.51 -12.54
N ALA A 393 -15.29 42.25 -12.60
CA ALA A 393 -16.10 41.69 -13.68
C ALA A 393 -17.50 42.32 -13.77
N SER A 394 -18.13 42.55 -12.59
CA SER A 394 -19.47 43.19 -12.52
C SER A 394 -19.46 44.68 -12.88
N SER A 395 -18.31 45.31 -12.86
CA SER A 395 -18.15 46.74 -13.21
C SER A 395 -17.59 46.96 -14.62
N ASP A 396 -17.08 45.92 -15.26
CA ASP A 396 -16.52 46.03 -16.60
C ASP A 396 -17.61 46.20 -17.66
N LYS A 397 -17.48 47.22 -18.50
CA LYS A 397 -18.50 47.57 -19.50
C LYS A 397 -18.68 46.52 -20.59
N LEU A 398 -17.61 45.84 -21.00
CA LEU A 398 -17.70 44.78 -22.01
C LEU A 398 -18.38 43.54 -21.44
N VAL A 399 -17.97 43.15 -20.24
CA VAL A 399 -18.59 42.01 -19.53
C VAL A 399 -20.08 42.26 -19.32
N THR A 400 -20.48 43.42 -18.77
CA THR A 400 -21.87 43.73 -18.46
C THR A 400 -22.74 44.03 -19.69
N SER A 401 -22.12 44.35 -20.84
CA SER A 401 -22.85 44.45 -22.11
C SER A 401 -23.23 43.09 -22.70
N MET A 402 -22.53 42.00 -22.32
CA MET A 402 -22.70 40.66 -22.86
C MET A 402 -23.40 39.67 -21.91
N LEU A 403 -23.22 39.88 -20.61
CA LEU A 403 -23.74 38.99 -19.54
C LEU A 403 -24.73 39.79 -18.66
N SER A 404 -25.88 39.17 -18.35
CA SER A 404 -26.79 39.70 -17.36
C SER A 404 -26.24 39.56 -15.94
N ALA A 405 -26.81 40.29 -14.99
CA ALA A 405 -26.45 40.19 -13.58
C ALA A 405 -26.66 38.73 -13.04
N GLU A 406 -27.71 38.06 -13.49
CA GLU A 406 -28.02 36.66 -13.12
C GLU A 406 -26.97 35.69 -13.68
N GLU A 407 -26.55 35.87 -14.93
CA GLU A 407 -25.48 35.09 -15.55
C GLU A 407 -24.14 35.25 -14.85
N LEU A 408 -23.82 36.50 -14.45
CA LEU A 408 -22.63 36.81 -13.66
C LEU A 408 -22.68 36.12 -12.27
N GLU A 409 -23.82 36.22 -11.57
CA GLU A 409 -23.99 35.54 -10.28
C GLU A 409 -23.79 33.99 -10.42
N ALA A 410 -24.32 33.39 -11.47
CA ALA A 410 -24.15 31.98 -11.74
C ALA A 410 -22.68 31.55 -11.98
N ILE A 411 -21.87 32.43 -12.59
CA ILE A 411 -20.43 32.21 -12.80
C ILE A 411 -19.69 32.10 -11.45
N PHE A 412 -20.08 32.88 -10.46
CA PHE A 412 -19.48 32.91 -9.13
C PHE A 412 -20.13 31.94 -8.14
N ASP A 413 -21.20 31.22 -8.54
CA ASP A 413 -21.81 30.18 -7.69
C ASP A 413 -20.95 28.90 -7.75
N VAL A 414 -20.26 28.62 -6.66
CA VAL A 414 -19.44 27.42 -6.48
C VAL A 414 -20.23 26.12 -6.71
N ARG A 415 -21.53 26.11 -6.36
CA ARG A 415 -22.41 24.95 -6.57
C ARG A 415 -22.56 24.61 -8.05
N HIS A 416 -22.58 25.62 -8.92
CA HIS A 416 -22.62 25.42 -10.36
C HIS A 416 -21.36 24.69 -10.87
N GLN A 417 -20.18 25.07 -10.34
CA GLN A 417 -18.91 24.45 -10.71
C GLN A 417 -18.81 23.01 -10.18
N LEU A 418 -19.40 22.72 -9.03
CA LEU A 418 -19.37 21.41 -8.37
C LEU A 418 -20.57 20.50 -8.72
N ARG A 419 -21.44 20.87 -9.66
CA ARG A 419 -22.67 20.16 -10.03
C ARG A 419 -22.52 18.68 -10.42
N ASN A 420 -21.31 18.23 -10.69
CA ASN A 420 -21.04 16.85 -11.10
C ASN A 420 -20.43 15.99 -9.99
N VAL A 421 -20.30 16.52 -8.76
CA VAL A 421 -19.74 15.76 -7.62
C VAL A 421 -20.47 14.46 -7.38
N ASP A 422 -21.81 14.48 -7.39
CA ASP A 422 -22.63 13.27 -7.22
C ASP A 422 -22.33 12.19 -8.25
N LYS A 423 -22.22 12.57 -9.53
CA LYS A 423 -21.90 11.64 -10.62
C LYS A 423 -20.51 11.04 -10.46
N ILE A 424 -19.55 11.81 -9.93
CA ILE A 424 -18.19 11.32 -9.67
C ILE A 424 -18.22 10.32 -8.52
N PHE A 425 -18.96 10.62 -7.44
CA PHE A 425 -19.15 9.70 -6.32
C PHE A 425 -19.83 8.40 -6.74
N GLU A 426 -20.91 8.46 -7.55
CA GLU A 426 -21.54 7.27 -8.13
C GLU A 426 -20.57 6.42 -8.96
N ARG A 427 -19.67 7.06 -9.68
CA ARG A 427 -18.64 6.37 -10.49
C ARG A 427 -17.59 5.66 -9.66
N VAL A 428 -17.22 6.24 -8.51
CA VAL A 428 -16.17 5.72 -7.64
C VAL A 428 -16.70 4.65 -6.69
N PHE A 429 -17.86 4.90 -6.09
CA PHE A 429 -18.42 4.06 -5.01
C PHE A 429 -19.57 3.14 -5.47
N GLY A 430 -19.97 3.24 -6.73
CA GLY A 430 -21.20 2.61 -7.23
C GLY A 430 -22.45 3.46 -6.92
N ARG A 431 -23.56 3.14 -7.57
CA ARG A 431 -24.85 3.72 -7.20
C ARG A 431 -25.21 3.19 -5.81
N SER A 432 -25.40 4.08 -4.83
CA SER A 432 -26.08 3.69 -3.60
C SER A 432 -27.45 3.14 -3.98
N GLU A 433 -27.78 1.91 -3.62
CA GLU A 433 -29.16 1.48 -3.61
C GLU A 433 -29.93 2.51 -2.78
N PRO A 434 -31.10 3.01 -3.26
CA PRO A 434 -31.94 3.85 -2.42
C PRO A 434 -32.23 3.03 -1.16
N GLU A 435 -31.96 3.61 0.03
CA GLU A 435 -32.37 3.03 1.31
C GLU A 435 -33.82 2.57 1.14
N ALA A 436 -34.03 1.25 1.14
CA ALA A 436 -35.35 0.67 1.12
C ALA A 436 -36.09 1.24 2.32
N GLY A 437 -37.12 2.07 2.05
CA GLY A 437 -37.77 2.96 2.95
C GLY A 437 -37.98 2.35 4.34
N ALA A 438 -37.63 3.12 5.33
CA ALA A 438 -38.25 3.03 6.65
C ALA A 438 -39.77 3.27 6.47
N SER A 439 -40.47 2.20 6.27
CA SER A 439 -41.93 2.20 6.41
C SER A 439 -42.25 2.06 7.90
N ILE A 440 -42.71 3.14 8.45
CA ILE A 440 -43.59 3.36 9.63
C ILE A 440 -43.71 2.20 10.60
#